data_dc7c5ec0767be97c6787002917578fa9
#
_entry.id   dc7c5ec0767be97c6787002917578fa9
#
_cell.length_a   1.000
_cell.length_b   1.000
_cell.length_c   1.000
_cell.angle_alpha   90.00
_cell.angle_beta   90.00
_cell.angle_gamma   90.00
#
_symmetry.space_group_name_H-M   'P 1'
#
loop_
_entity.id
_entity.type
_entity.pdbx_description
1 polymer ?
#
loop_
_entity_poly.entity_id
_entity_poly.type
_entity_poly.pdbx_seq_one_letter_code
_entity_poly.pdbx_strand_id
1 'polypeptide(L)'
;MQNILVVVDMQNDFIDGALGTKEAVAIVPKVEAKIRGFAGPVLFTRDTHEEDYMETQEGKNLPVPHCIRGTDGWQIRKELDVLRKTEPIDKETFGSVALAARLVSMNEEEEIEGITFVGLCTDICVISNALLAKAYLPETPIYVDAACCAGVTPKSHETSLQAMKMCQIHIL
;
A
#
# COMPACT_ATOMS: atom_id res chain seq x y z
N MET A 1 8.98 -10.15 -19.72
CA MET A 1 7.85 -9.33 -19.16
C MET A 1 7.46 -9.89 -17.80
N GLN A 2 7.16 -9.03 -16.84
CA GLN A 2 6.86 -9.40 -15.47
C GLN A 2 5.63 -8.67 -14.94
N ASN A 3 4.90 -9.30 -14.03
CA ASN A 3 3.85 -8.65 -13.23
C ASN A 3 4.41 -8.34 -11.84
N ILE A 4 3.99 -7.21 -11.24
CA ILE A 4 4.43 -6.80 -9.91
C ILE A 4 3.25 -6.69 -8.97
N LEU A 5 3.39 -7.20 -7.75
CA LEU A 5 2.46 -6.98 -6.64
C LEU A 5 3.07 -5.97 -5.67
N VAL A 6 2.30 -4.95 -5.31
CA VAL A 6 2.67 -3.97 -4.28
C VAL A 6 1.73 -4.13 -3.09
N VAL A 7 2.29 -4.49 -1.95
CA VAL A 7 1.60 -4.63 -0.67
C VAL A 7 1.81 -3.34 0.13
N VAL A 8 0.75 -2.54 0.24
CA VAL A 8 0.81 -1.20 0.82
C VAL A 8 0.48 -1.24 2.31
N ASP A 9 1.44 -0.84 3.13
CA ASP A 9 1.29 -0.48 4.54
C ASP A 9 0.49 -1.48 5.40
N MET A 10 0.71 -2.78 5.20
CA MET A 10 0.06 -3.83 5.99
C MET A 10 0.71 -3.96 7.38
N GLN A 11 0.65 -2.87 8.14
CA GLN A 11 1.28 -2.68 9.45
C GLN A 11 0.29 -2.86 10.60
N ASN A 12 0.79 -3.21 11.78
CA ASN A 12 -0.05 -3.50 12.94
C ASN A 12 -0.95 -2.33 13.33
N ASP A 13 -0.46 -1.08 13.31
CA ASP A 13 -1.26 0.09 13.67
C ASP A 13 -2.46 0.31 12.74
N PHE A 14 -2.35 -0.05 11.46
CA PHE A 14 -3.47 0.06 10.51
C PHE A 14 -4.40 -1.16 10.53
N ILE A 15 -3.97 -2.29 11.07
CA ILE A 15 -4.76 -3.53 11.09
C ILE A 15 -5.63 -3.61 12.34
N ASP A 16 -5.02 -3.63 13.52
CA ASP A 16 -5.70 -3.73 14.82
C ASP A 16 -5.09 -2.85 15.91
N GLY A 17 -4.14 -1.97 15.56
CA GLY A 17 -3.52 -1.00 16.45
C GLY A 17 -4.23 0.34 16.47
N ALA A 18 -3.49 1.44 16.57
CA ALA A 18 -3.99 2.80 16.80
C ALA A 18 -5.05 3.26 15.80
N LEU A 19 -4.94 2.87 14.52
CA LEU A 19 -5.86 3.19 13.43
C LEU A 19 -6.53 1.94 12.84
N GLY A 20 -6.57 0.85 13.59
CA GLY A 20 -7.11 -0.44 13.14
C GLY A 20 -8.62 -0.42 12.90
N THR A 21 -9.07 -1.26 11.97
CA THR A 21 -10.48 -1.48 11.65
C THR A 21 -10.76 -2.96 11.49
N LYS A 22 -12.03 -3.37 11.67
CA LYS A 22 -12.42 -4.77 11.42
C LYS A 22 -12.25 -5.18 9.95
N GLU A 23 -12.41 -4.23 9.03
CA GLU A 23 -12.20 -4.44 7.59
C GLU A 23 -10.72 -4.68 7.29
N ALA A 24 -9.81 -3.94 7.94
CA ALA A 24 -8.37 -4.14 7.81
C ALA A 24 -7.94 -5.53 8.33
N VAL A 25 -8.47 -5.96 9.47
CA VAL A 25 -8.24 -7.32 9.98
C VAL A 25 -8.73 -8.38 8.98
N ALA A 26 -9.90 -8.18 8.39
CA ALA A 26 -10.52 -9.14 7.47
C ALA A 26 -9.76 -9.34 6.18
N ILE A 27 -8.95 -8.38 5.72
CA ILE A 27 -8.16 -8.53 4.50
C ILE A 27 -6.82 -9.25 4.70
N VAL A 28 -6.30 -9.37 5.92
CA VAL A 28 -5.01 -10.00 6.19
C VAL A 28 -4.87 -11.38 5.53
N PRO A 29 -5.79 -12.35 5.74
CA PRO A 29 -5.69 -13.66 5.10
C PRO A 29 -5.86 -13.59 3.57
N LYS A 30 -6.59 -12.61 3.04
CA LYS A 30 -6.75 -12.44 1.60
C LYS A 30 -5.46 -11.92 0.96
N VAL A 31 -4.81 -10.95 1.59
CA VAL A 31 -3.50 -10.44 1.17
C VAL A 31 -2.44 -11.54 1.26
N GLU A 32 -2.44 -12.33 2.33
CA GLU A 32 -1.56 -13.49 2.46
C GLU A 32 -1.73 -14.47 1.30
N ALA A 33 -2.97 -14.86 1.01
CA ALA A 33 -3.27 -15.76 -0.11
C ALA A 33 -2.83 -15.16 -1.46
N LYS A 34 -3.05 -13.85 -1.66
CA LYS A 34 -2.61 -13.13 -2.86
C LYS A 34 -1.09 -13.17 -3.03
N ILE A 35 -0.33 -12.89 -1.97
CA ILE A 35 1.14 -12.95 -2.01
C ILE A 35 1.62 -14.37 -2.33
N ARG A 36 1.07 -15.39 -1.68
CA ARG A 36 1.46 -16.80 -1.89
C ARG A 36 1.17 -17.29 -3.31
N GLY A 37 0.09 -16.81 -3.92
CA GLY A 37 -0.32 -17.18 -5.28
C GLY A 37 0.27 -16.31 -6.39
N PHE A 38 1.01 -15.25 -6.04
CA PHE A 38 1.50 -14.30 -7.04
C PHE A 38 2.80 -14.80 -7.70
N ALA A 39 2.77 -14.85 -9.04
CA ALA A 39 3.94 -15.19 -9.84
C ALA A 39 4.64 -13.90 -10.28
N GLY A 40 5.65 -13.47 -9.54
CA GLY A 40 6.43 -12.26 -9.84
C GLY A 40 6.98 -11.59 -8.58
N PRO A 41 7.69 -10.46 -8.75
CA PRO A 41 8.18 -9.68 -7.63
C PRO A 41 7.05 -9.13 -6.76
N VAL A 42 7.26 -9.18 -5.44
CA VAL A 42 6.35 -8.59 -4.45
C VAL A 42 7.11 -7.53 -3.67
N LEU A 43 6.65 -6.29 -3.78
CA LEU A 43 7.18 -5.14 -3.06
C LEU A 43 6.29 -4.79 -1.88
N PHE A 44 6.88 -4.36 -0.79
CA PHE A 44 6.14 -3.89 0.38
C PHE A 44 6.47 -2.43 0.64
N THR A 45 5.48 -1.63 0.98
CA THR A 45 5.69 -0.31 1.58
C THR A 45 5.40 -0.35 3.07
N ARG A 46 6.01 0.59 3.78
CA ARG A 46 5.84 0.74 5.21
C ARG A 46 5.76 2.22 5.56
N ASP A 47 4.59 2.67 5.98
CA ASP A 47 4.40 4.03 6.47
C ASP A 47 5.27 4.25 7.70
N THR A 48 6.00 5.35 7.74
CA THR A 48 7.03 5.57 8.76
C THR A 48 7.02 7.00 9.24
N HIS A 49 6.74 7.17 10.52
CA HIS A 49 6.79 8.45 11.21
C HIS A 49 7.86 8.42 12.30
N GLU A 50 8.33 9.60 12.68
CA GLU A 50 9.26 9.79 13.78
C GLU A 50 8.52 10.27 15.04
N GLU A 51 9.24 10.38 16.16
CA GLU A 51 8.66 10.77 17.46
C GLU A 51 7.99 12.16 17.44
N ASP A 52 8.38 13.03 16.51
CA ASP A 52 7.82 14.37 16.31
C ASP A 52 6.55 14.40 15.43
N TYR A 53 5.92 13.24 15.18
CA TYR A 53 4.72 13.12 14.35
C TYR A 53 3.67 14.20 14.64
N MET A 54 3.39 14.50 15.90
CA MET A 54 2.38 15.50 16.31
C MET A 54 2.72 16.93 15.87
N GLU A 55 3.97 17.21 15.52
CA GLU A 55 4.43 18.52 15.04
C GLU A 55 4.29 18.63 13.51
N THR A 56 4.13 17.51 12.82
CA THR A 56 3.98 17.45 11.36
C THR A 56 2.62 17.98 10.91
N GLN A 57 2.50 18.31 9.62
CA GLN A 57 1.22 18.66 8.98
C GLN A 57 0.21 17.53 9.12
N GLU A 58 0.64 16.29 8.93
CA GLU A 58 -0.22 15.11 9.06
C GLU A 58 -0.69 14.94 10.51
N GLY A 59 0.20 15.03 11.49
CA GLY A 59 -0.13 14.92 12.90
C GLY A 59 -1.09 15.99 13.40
N LYS A 60 -1.04 17.20 12.82
CA LYS A 60 -2.01 18.28 13.12
C LYS A 60 -3.40 17.98 12.55
N ASN A 61 -3.49 17.31 11.41
CA ASN A 61 -4.75 16.93 10.78
C ASN A 61 -5.33 15.63 11.37
N LEU A 62 -4.48 14.69 11.74
CA LEU A 62 -4.81 13.42 12.38
C LEU A 62 -3.97 13.24 13.65
N PRO A 63 -4.43 13.76 14.82
CA PRO A 63 -3.64 13.74 16.06
C PRO A 63 -3.65 12.37 16.74
N VAL A 64 -3.30 11.34 16.01
CA VAL A 64 -3.18 9.95 16.46
C VAL A 64 -1.80 9.43 16.05
N PRO A 65 -0.82 9.43 16.94
CA PRO A 65 0.49 8.85 16.66
C PRO A 65 0.36 7.40 16.22
N HIS A 66 0.96 7.05 15.10
CA HIS A 66 0.94 5.70 14.53
C HIS A 66 2.18 5.46 13.69
N CYS A 67 2.49 4.22 13.46
CA CYS A 67 3.63 3.80 12.64
C CYS A 67 4.93 4.53 12.97
N ILE A 68 5.15 4.80 14.26
CA ILE A 68 6.39 5.41 14.75
C ILE A 68 7.52 4.39 14.61
N ARG A 69 8.61 4.80 13.96
CA ARG A 69 9.76 3.94 13.67
C ARG A 69 10.21 3.16 14.90
N GLY A 70 10.38 1.85 14.72
CA GLY A 70 10.86 0.95 15.77
C GLY A 70 9.81 0.44 16.74
N THR A 71 8.56 0.93 16.67
CA THR A 71 7.47 0.42 17.51
C THR A 71 6.85 -0.86 16.92
N ASP A 72 6.11 -1.61 17.73
CA ASP A 72 5.35 -2.77 17.25
C ASP A 72 4.28 -2.39 16.23
N GLY A 73 3.63 -1.23 16.41
CA GLY A 73 2.64 -0.69 15.48
C GLY A 73 3.18 -0.41 14.09
N TRP A 74 4.44 -0.04 13.98
CA TRP A 74 5.14 0.20 12.72
C TRP A 74 5.48 -1.08 11.96
N GLN A 75 5.61 -2.22 12.65
CA GLN A 75 5.98 -3.48 12.02
C GLN A 75 4.90 -3.95 11.02
N ILE A 76 5.36 -4.51 9.91
CA ILE A 76 4.46 -5.23 9.00
C ILE A 76 3.87 -6.44 9.74
N ARG A 77 2.60 -6.72 9.51
CA ARG A 77 1.92 -7.87 10.11
C ARG A 77 2.73 -9.14 9.88
N LYS A 78 3.03 -9.86 10.97
CA LYS A 78 3.95 -11.00 10.98
C LYS A 78 3.65 -12.05 9.92
N GLU A 79 2.38 -12.38 9.72
CA GLU A 79 1.94 -13.38 8.74
C GLU A 79 2.32 -12.99 7.30
N LEU A 80 2.44 -11.70 7.03
CA LEU A 80 2.82 -11.15 5.73
C LEU A 80 4.33 -10.90 5.65
N ASP A 81 4.93 -10.43 6.75
CA ASP A 81 6.36 -10.12 6.79
C ASP A 81 7.24 -11.35 6.51
N VAL A 82 6.83 -12.53 6.99
CA VAL A 82 7.55 -13.80 6.73
C VAL A 82 7.53 -14.20 5.24
N LEU A 83 6.67 -13.61 4.42
CA LEU A 83 6.58 -13.85 2.99
C LEU A 83 7.42 -12.87 2.17
N ARG A 84 7.90 -11.83 2.80
CA ARG A 84 8.70 -10.77 2.18
C ARG A 84 10.08 -11.29 1.80
N LYS A 85 10.53 -10.98 0.60
CA LYS A 85 11.84 -11.39 0.06
C LYS A 85 12.84 -10.24 -0.05
N THR A 86 12.37 -8.99 0.07
CA THR A 86 13.20 -7.78 -0.05
C THR A 86 12.88 -6.83 1.09
N GLU A 87 13.76 -5.90 1.39
CA GLU A 87 13.48 -4.86 2.37
C GLU A 87 12.25 -4.04 1.96
N PRO A 88 11.39 -3.66 2.92
CA PRO A 88 10.26 -2.80 2.62
C PRO A 88 10.73 -1.39 2.26
N ILE A 89 9.96 -0.70 1.47
CA ILE A 89 10.19 0.70 1.14
C ILE A 89 9.52 1.55 2.21
N ASP A 90 10.32 2.13 3.09
CA ASP A 90 9.83 3.08 4.09
C ASP A 90 9.44 4.40 3.42
N LYS A 91 8.30 4.94 3.78
CA LYS A 91 7.77 6.19 3.22
C LYS A 91 7.23 7.09 4.34
N GLU A 92 7.43 8.37 4.21
CA GLU A 92 6.97 9.40 5.15
C GLU A 92 5.72 10.14 4.65
N THR A 93 5.23 9.75 3.48
CA THR A 93 4.11 10.37 2.76
C THR A 93 3.13 9.31 2.27
N PHE A 94 1.90 9.68 1.95
CA PHE A 94 0.88 8.72 1.50
C PHE A 94 1.31 7.99 0.23
N GLY A 95 1.70 8.71 -0.82
CA GLY A 95 2.34 8.14 -2.00
C GLY A 95 3.87 8.13 -1.84
N SER A 96 4.52 7.07 -2.29
CA SER A 96 5.97 6.89 -2.19
C SER A 96 6.67 7.19 -3.50
N VAL A 97 7.42 8.28 -3.55
CA VAL A 97 8.29 8.60 -4.70
C VAL A 97 9.36 7.53 -4.87
N ALA A 98 9.89 6.98 -3.78
CA ALA A 98 10.86 5.89 -3.83
C ALA A 98 10.29 4.61 -4.46
N LEU A 99 9.03 4.26 -4.16
CA LEU A 99 8.33 3.16 -4.82
C LEU A 99 8.18 3.42 -6.32
N ALA A 100 7.74 4.62 -6.70
CA ALA A 100 7.57 4.99 -8.10
C ALA A 100 8.91 4.89 -8.87
N ALA A 101 9.98 5.42 -8.30
CA ALA A 101 11.33 5.32 -8.89
C ALA A 101 11.79 3.85 -9.00
N ARG A 102 11.51 3.02 -7.99
CA ARG A 102 11.84 1.59 -8.04
C ARG A 102 11.08 0.87 -9.17
N LEU A 103 9.78 1.17 -9.34
CA LEU A 103 8.97 0.60 -10.42
C LEU A 103 9.49 1.01 -11.80
N VAL A 104 9.92 2.27 -11.98
CA VAL A 104 10.55 2.74 -13.23
C VAL A 104 11.83 1.95 -13.50
N SER A 105 12.72 1.84 -12.51
CA SER A 105 13.97 1.08 -12.67
C SER A 105 13.70 -0.40 -13.04
N MET A 106 12.72 -1.03 -12.40
CA MET A 106 12.33 -2.41 -12.71
C MET A 106 11.80 -2.54 -14.14
N ASN A 107 11.04 -1.54 -14.61
CA ASN A 107 10.51 -1.54 -15.98
C ASN A 107 11.61 -1.33 -17.03
N GLU A 108 12.68 -0.59 -16.70
CA GLU A 108 13.87 -0.43 -17.54
C GLU A 108 14.69 -1.73 -17.62
N GLU A 109 14.75 -2.49 -16.53
CA GLU A 109 15.45 -3.78 -16.47
C GLU A 109 14.68 -4.87 -17.20
N GLU A 110 13.36 -4.96 -16.96
CA GLU A 110 12.43 -5.91 -17.57
C GLU A 110 11.03 -5.28 -17.65
N GLU A 111 10.45 -5.24 -18.85
CA GLU A 111 9.13 -4.66 -19.10
C GLU A 111 8.06 -5.20 -18.13
N ILE A 112 7.33 -4.28 -17.50
CA ILE A 112 6.25 -4.58 -16.58
C ILE A 112 4.92 -4.67 -17.36
N GLU A 113 4.31 -5.87 -17.38
CA GLU A 113 2.99 -6.10 -17.97
C GLU A 113 1.83 -5.52 -17.15
N GLY A 114 2.01 -5.43 -15.85
CA GLY A 114 1.01 -4.89 -14.94
C GLY A 114 1.49 -4.78 -13.50
N ILE A 115 0.92 -3.81 -12.78
CA ILE A 115 1.21 -3.58 -11.36
C ILE A 115 -0.10 -3.70 -10.59
N THR A 116 -0.17 -4.62 -9.64
CA THR A 116 -1.33 -4.81 -8.77
C THR A 116 -1.05 -4.26 -7.37
N PHE A 117 -1.93 -3.40 -6.88
CA PHE A 117 -1.88 -2.85 -5.54
C PHE A 117 -2.88 -3.56 -4.62
N VAL A 118 -2.45 -3.88 -3.41
CA VAL A 118 -3.25 -4.41 -2.30
C VAL A 118 -2.84 -3.71 -1.01
N GLY A 119 -3.68 -3.73 0.01
CA GLY A 119 -3.34 -3.27 1.35
C GLY A 119 -4.15 -2.09 1.86
N LEU A 120 -3.52 -1.23 2.60
CA LEU A 120 -4.15 -0.19 3.44
C LEU A 120 -3.56 1.21 3.21
N CYS A 121 -4.34 2.24 3.39
CA CYS A 121 -5.79 2.22 3.26
C CYS A 121 -6.15 2.54 1.81
N THR A 122 -7.22 1.94 1.30
CA THR A 122 -7.69 2.15 -0.09
C THR A 122 -7.76 3.62 -0.46
N ASP A 123 -8.32 4.42 0.44
CA ASP A 123 -8.64 5.85 0.30
C ASP A 123 -7.49 6.80 0.65
N ILE A 124 -6.34 6.28 1.07
CA ILE A 124 -5.18 7.10 1.44
C ILE A 124 -3.92 6.62 0.70
N CYS A 125 -3.20 5.65 1.25
CA CYS A 125 -1.90 5.22 0.71
C CYS A 125 -2.06 4.38 -0.57
N VAL A 126 -3.09 3.54 -0.69
CA VAL A 126 -3.30 2.72 -1.90
C VAL A 126 -3.60 3.61 -3.11
N ILE A 127 -4.61 4.48 -3.03
CA ILE A 127 -4.95 5.38 -4.13
C ILE A 127 -3.78 6.30 -4.48
N SER A 128 -3.06 6.83 -3.48
CA SER A 128 -1.94 7.73 -3.70
C SER A 128 -0.79 7.04 -4.46
N ASN A 129 -0.45 5.81 -4.09
CA ASN A 129 0.60 5.05 -4.78
C ASN A 129 0.15 4.57 -6.16
N ALA A 130 -1.11 4.15 -6.33
CA ALA A 130 -1.63 3.72 -7.62
C ALA A 130 -1.65 4.87 -8.65
N LEU A 131 -2.07 6.08 -8.24
CA LEU A 131 -2.06 7.27 -9.08
C LEU A 131 -0.63 7.72 -9.41
N LEU A 132 0.28 7.64 -8.44
CA LEU A 132 1.67 7.98 -8.65
C LEU A 132 2.34 7.00 -9.62
N ALA A 133 2.11 5.68 -9.46
CA ALA A 133 2.59 4.68 -10.41
C ALA A 133 2.04 4.94 -11.82
N LYS A 134 0.76 5.29 -11.94
CA LYS A 134 0.13 5.66 -13.23
C LYS A 134 0.77 6.89 -13.86
N ALA A 135 1.20 7.86 -13.06
CA ALA A 135 1.90 9.06 -13.55
C ALA A 135 3.31 8.77 -14.07
N TYR A 136 4.04 7.88 -13.38
CA TYR A 136 5.41 7.51 -13.76
C TYR A 136 5.48 6.47 -14.88
N LEU A 137 4.49 5.58 -14.96
CA LEU A 137 4.40 4.50 -15.94
C LEU A 137 3.01 4.55 -16.63
N PRO A 138 2.76 5.58 -17.45
CA PRO A 138 1.42 5.84 -17.99
C PRO A 138 0.90 4.73 -18.91
N GLU A 139 1.79 4.00 -19.57
CA GLU A 139 1.43 2.92 -20.48
C GLU A 139 1.29 1.56 -19.78
N THR A 140 1.81 1.42 -18.55
CA THR A 140 1.69 0.16 -17.80
C THR A 140 0.30 0.06 -17.17
N PRO A 141 -0.42 -1.06 -17.36
CA PRO A 141 -1.70 -1.31 -16.68
C PRO A 141 -1.53 -1.34 -15.15
N ILE A 142 -2.35 -0.54 -14.46
CA ILE A 142 -2.38 -0.50 -12.99
C ILE A 142 -3.69 -1.14 -12.51
N TYR A 143 -3.57 -2.04 -11.55
CA TYR A 143 -4.68 -2.78 -10.96
C TYR A 143 -4.74 -2.53 -9.45
N VAL A 144 -5.94 -2.50 -8.90
CA VAL A 144 -6.21 -2.54 -7.45
C VAL A 144 -7.14 -3.71 -7.18
N ASP A 145 -6.71 -4.64 -6.34
CA ASP A 145 -7.55 -5.76 -5.91
C ASP A 145 -8.42 -5.31 -4.73
N ALA A 146 -9.67 -4.98 -5.01
CA ALA A 146 -10.59 -4.42 -4.03
C ALA A 146 -10.85 -5.37 -2.85
N ALA A 147 -10.83 -6.68 -3.08
CA ALA A 147 -11.03 -7.67 -2.03
C ALA A 147 -9.84 -7.78 -1.07
N CYS A 148 -8.68 -7.31 -1.49
CA CYS A 148 -7.42 -7.27 -0.73
C CYS A 148 -7.08 -5.85 -0.23
N CYS A 149 -8.05 -4.92 -0.24
CA CYS A 149 -7.92 -3.56 0.28
C CYS A 149 -9.01 -3.25 1.29
N ALA A 150 -8.73 -2.31 2.19
CA ALA A 150 -9.73 -1.73 3.08
C ALA A 150 -9.46 -0.23 3.25
N GLY A 151 -10.53 0.56 3.28
CA GLY A 151 -10.47 2.00 3.55
C GLY A 151 -10.65 2.32 5.03
N VAL A 152 -10.60 3.60 5.35
CA VAL A 152 -10.93 4.09 6.70
C VAL A 152 -12.37 3.72 7.06
N THR A 153 -13.26 3.78 6.07
CA THR A 153 -14.63 3.28 6.16
C THR A 153 -14.99 2.49 4.91
N PRO A 154 -16.00 1.60 4.95
CA PRO A 154 -16.51 0.94 3.74
C PRO A 154 -16.94 1.93 2.65
N LYS A 155 -17.51 3.07 3.03
CA LYS A 155 -17.95 4.11 2.10
C LYS A 155 -16.76 4.81 1.41
N SER A 156 -15.74 5.21 2.16
CA SER A 156 -14.56 5.85 1.57
C SER A 156 -13.73 4.87 0.73
N HIS A 157 -13.69 3.59 1.09
CA HIS A 157 -13.16 2.53 0.26
C HIS A 157 -13.82 2.51 -1.12
N GLU A 158 -15.15 2.40 -1.17
CA GLU A 158 -15.89 2.36 -2.44
C GLU A 158 -15.73 3.66 -3.24
N THR A 159 -15.78 4.83 -2.59
CA THR A 159 -15.57 6.12 -3.24
C THR A 159 -14.20 6.19 -3.92
N SER A 160 -13.16 5.68 -3.26
CA SER A 160 -11.80 5.70 -3.81
C SER A 160 -11.63 4.73 -4.97
N LEU A 161 -12.27 3.56 -4.93
CA LEU A 161 -12.30 2.64 -6.07
C LEU A 161 -12.95 3.28 -7.28
N GLN A 162 -14.06 4.00 -7.11
CA GLN A 162 -14.71 4.72 -8.20
C GLN A 162 -13.83 5.84 -8.76
N ALA A 163 -13.15 6.61 -7.89
CA ALA A 163 -12.20 7.64 -8.32
C ALA A 163 -11.05 7.05 -9.13
N MET A 164 -10.48 5.94 -8.70
CA MET A 164 -9.39 5.26 -9.41
C MET A 164 -9.82 4.75 -10.78
N LYS A 165 -11.06 4.24 -10.93
CA LYS A 165 -11.61 3.86 -12.25
C LYS A 165 -11.62 5.02 -13.23
N MET A 166 -11.99 6.24 -12.77
CA MET A 166 -11.98 7.44 -13.63
C MET A 166 -10.56 7.80 -14.09
N CYS A 167 -9.55 7.43 -13.31
CA CYS A 167 -8.13 7.60 -13.64
C CYS A 167 -7.54 6.42 -14.43
N GLN A 168 -8.38 5.54 -14.98
CA GLN A 168 -7.99 4.38 -15.78
C GLN A 168 -7.18 3.32 -14.99
N ILE A 169 -7.42 3.23 -13.69
CA ILE A 169 -6.93 2.14 -12.86
C ILE A 169 -7.98 1.04 -12.85
N HIS A 170 -7.57 -0.19 -13.11
CA HIS A 170 -8.45 -1.36 -13.15
C HIS A 170 -8.73 -1.87 -11.74
N ILE A 171 -10.00 -2.06 -11.41
CA ILE A 171 -10.41 -2.65 -10.13
C ILE A 171 -10.77 -4.11 -10.37
N LEU A 172 -10.07 -5.00 -9.64
CA LEU A 172 -10.27 -6.44 -9.66
C LEU A 172 -11.27 -6.87 -8.57
#